data_fba432603f91ee6868c8ec77c4d48afc
#
_entry.id   fba432603f91ee6868c8ec77c4d48afc
#
_cell.length_a   1.000
_cell.length_b   1.000
_cell.length_c   1.000
_cell.angle_alpha   90.00
_cell.angle_beta   90.00
_cell.angle_gamma   90.00
#
_symmetry.space_group_name_H-M   'P 1'
#
loop_
_entity.id
_entity.type
_entity.pdbx_description
1 polymer ?
#
loop_
_entity_poly.entity_id
_entity_poly.type
_entity_poly.pdbx_seq_one_letter_code
_entity_poly.pdbx_strand_id
1 'polypeptide(L)' 'MRQPANELVMDKINIGDTILIVRMDEDGGKDLQAKSYDGRTGVVESIDSLGQIHGTWGGLALIPGTDEFRKI' A
#
# COMPACT_ATOMS: atom_id res chain seq x y z
N MET A 1 -12.66 -2.83 -24.24
CA MET A 1 -12.09 -2.93 -23.76
C MET A 1 -11.67 -2.51 -22.73
N ARG A 2 -11.44 -2.57 -22.01
CA ARG A 2 -11.05 -2.18 -20.97
C ARG A 2 -9.87 -1.60 -21.05
N GLN A 3 -9.53 -0.70 -20.44
CA GLN A 3 -8.34 -0.15 -20.59
C GLN A 3 -7.44 -0.62 -19.59
N PRO A 4 -6.26 -0.78 -19.89
CA PRO A 4 -5.28 -1.31 -19.01
C PRO A 4 -5.14 -0.56 -17.72
N ALA A 5 -5.26 0.69 -17.81
CA ALA A 5 -5.10 1.47 -16.61
C ALA A 5 -6.08 1.08 -15.56
N ASN A 6 -7.19 0.61 -15.97
CA ASN A 6 -8.17 0.20 -15.02
C ASN A 6 -7.77 -1.00 -14.29
N GLU A 7 -6.99 -1.78 -14.94
CA GLU A 7 -6.61 -2.98 -14.31
C GLU A 7 -5.79 -2.77 -13.12
N LEU A 8 -5.12 -1.67 -13.07
CA LEU A 8 -4.33 -1.37 -11.92
C LEU A 8 -5.20 -1.25 -10.71
N VAL A 9 -6.36 -0.66 -10.90
CA VAL A 9 -7.22 -0.49 -9.76
C VAL A 9 -7.98 -1.72 -9.47
N MET A 10 -7.90 -2.68 -10.34
CA MET A 10 -8.60 -3.90 -10.08
C MET A 10 -7.97 -4.68 -8.98
N ASP A 11 -6.76 -4.39 -8.61
CA ASP A 11 -6.15 -5.06 -7.51
C ASP A 11 -6.75 -4.55 -6.24
N LYS A 12 -8.00 -4.87 -6.05
CA LYS A 12 -8.69 -4.45 -4.88
C LYS A 12 -8.08 -5.11 -3.68
N ILE A 13 -7.80 -4.31 -2.68
CA ILE A 13 -7.18 -4.79 -1.46
C ILE A 13 -8.26 -5.11 -0.45
N ASN A 14 -8.16 -6.28 0.15
CA ASN A 14 -9.10 -6.74 1.17
C ASN A 14 -8.35 -7.08 2.44
N ILE A 15 -9.06 -7.02 3.55
CA ILE A 15 -8.50 -7.46 4.82
C ILE A 15 -8.08 -8.92 4.68
N GLY A 16 -6.88 -9.24 5.12
CA GLY A 16 -6.34 -10.59 5.01
C GLY A 16 -5.40 -10.78 3.83
N ASP A 17 -5.36 -9.82 2.91
CA ASP A 17 -4.46 -9.92 1.78
C ASP A 17 -3.02 -9.69 2.22
N THR A 18 -2.09 -10.33 1.53
CA THR A 18 -0.67 -10.10 1.76
C THR A 18 -0.18 -9.06 0.77
N ILE A 19 0.54 -8.08 1.29
CA ILE A 19 1.01 -6.95 0.50
C ILE A 19 2.53 -6.87 0.54
N LEU A 20 3.12 -6.54 -0.59
CA LEU A 20 4.52 -6.15 -0.67
C LEU A 20 4.57 -4.65 -0.84
N ILE A 21 5.26 -3.96 0.06
CA ILE A 21 5.45 -2.52 -0.07
C ILE A 21 6.63 -2.29 -0.98
N VAL A 22 6.38 -1.69 -2.14
CA VAL A 22 7.44 -1.40 -3.08
C VAL A 22 8.12 -0.10 -2.69
N ARG A 23 7.33 0.93 -2.40
CA ARG A 23 7.88 2.20 -2.00
C ARG A 23 6.82 3.01 -1.26
N MET A 24 7.17 3.49 -0.09
CA MET A 24 6.33 4.42 0.62
C MET A 24 6.85 5.82 0.33
N ASP A 25 6.02 6.64 -0.27
CA ASP A 25 6.46 7.91 -0.82
C ASP A 25 5.72 9.09 -0.23
N GLU A 26 5.50 9.08 1.05
CA GLU A 26 4.76 10.08 1.71
C GLU A 26 5.53 11.36 1.66
N ASP A 27 6.13 12.00 1.52
CA ASP A 27 6.84 13.26 1.43
C ASP A 27 7.84 13.24 0.28
N GLY A 28 7.47 12.57 -0.82
CA GLY A 28 8.34 12.53 -1.97
C GLY A 28 9.65 11.83 -1.69
N GLY A 29 9.63 10.87 -0.77
CA GLY A 29 10.84 10.12 -0.46
C GLY A 29 11.73 10.76 0.57
N LYS A 30 11.30 11.86 1.20
CA LYS A 30 12.12 12.53 2.17
C LYS A 30 11.96 12.00 3.58
N ASP A 31 10.90 11.26 3.82
CA ASP A 31 10.65 10.72 5.14
C ASP A 31 11.40 9.42 5.30
N LEU A 32 12.43 9.43 6.13
CA LEU A 32 13.26 8.25 6.31
C LEU A 32 12.51 7.11 6.98
N GLN A 33 11.55 7.43 7.82
CA GLN A 33 10.75 6.38 8.44
C GLN A 33 9.91 5.67 7.38
N ALA A 34 9.28 6.41 6.50
CA ALA A 34 8.50 5.82 5.44
C ALA A 34 9.40 5.00 4.53
N LYS A 35 10.58 5.51 4.25
CA LYS A 35 11.49 4.82 3.38
C LYS A 35 11.94 3.48 3.95
N SER A 36 11.99 3.37 5.25
CA SER A 36 12.41 2.13 5.89
C SER A 36 11.41 1.00 5.68
N TYR A 37 10.22 1.31 5.19
CA TYR A 37 9.21 0.30 4.93
C TYR A 37 9.36 -0.32 3.54
N ASP A 38 10.18 0.25 2.69
CA ASP A 38 10.36 -0.27 1.34
C ASP A 38 10.83 -1.72 1.40
N GLY A 39 10.15 -2.59 0.68
CA GLY A 39 10.49 -4.00 0.64
C GLY A 39 9.84 -4.86 1.71
N ARG A 40 9.11 -4.25 2.64
CA ARG A 40 8.44 -5.03 3.67
C ARG A 40 7.20 -5.72 3.11
N THR A 41 6.85 -6.82 3.73
CA THR A 41 5.60 -7.50 3.42
C THR A 41 4.77 -7.51 4.69
N GLY A 42 3.47 -7.71 4.52
CA GLY A 42 2.59 -7.81 5.66
C GLY A 42 1.19 -8.15 5.22
N VAL A 43 0.31 -8.33 6.21
CA VAL A 43 -1.08 -8.71 5.97
C VAL A 43 -1.96 -7.52 6.33
N VAL A 44 -2.93 -7.25 5.49
CA VAL A 44 -3.87 -6.14 5.71
C VAL A 44 -4.77 -6.48 6.89
N GLU A 45 -4.80 -5.57 7.87
CA GLU A 45 -5.62 -5.76 9.06
C GLU A 45 -6.87 -4.89 9.04
N SER A 46 -6.80 -3.72 8.45
CA SER A 46 -7.98 -2.85 8.38
C SER A 46 -7.78 -1.81 7.29
N ILE A 47 -8.90 -1.23 6.86
CA ILE A 47 -8.89 -0.13 5.89
C ILE A 47 -9.77 0.93 6.50
N ASP A 48 -9.22 2.12 6.73
CA ASP A 48 -9.98 3.15 7.45
C ASP A 48 -10.90 3.91 6.51
N SER A 49 -11.64 4.85 7.08
CA SER A 49 -12.64 5.57 6.31
C SER A 49 -12.04 6.48 5.25
N LEU A 50 -10.76 6.76 5.34
CA LEU A 50 -10.09 7.55 4.33
C LEU A 50 -9.51 6.68 3.23
N GLY A 51 -9.67 5.37 3.33
CA GLY A 51 -9.12 4.44 2.36
C GLY A 51 -7.68 4.06 2.60
N GLN A 52 -7.11 4.46 3.73
CA GLN A 52 -5.74 4.11 4.05
C GLN A 52 -5.68 2.71 4.62
N ILE A 53 -4.67 1.96 4.22
CA ILE A 53 -4.57 0.54 4.49
C ILE A 53 -3.60 0.29 5.62
N HIS A 54 -4.06 -0.40 6.66
CA HIS A 54 -3.26 -0.72 7.84
C HIS A 54 -2.97 -2.22 7.86
N GLY A 55 -1.80 -2.58 8.31
CA GLY A 55 -1.44 -3.99 8.33
C GLY A 55 -0.24 -4.27 9.22
N THR A 56 0.24 -5.50 9.14
CA THR A 56 1.28 -5.99 10.03
C THR A 56 2.67 -5.47 9.70
N TRP A 57 2.82 -4.70 8.63
CA TRP A 57 4.13 -4.17 8.26
C TRP A 57 4.64 -3.10 9.21
N GLY A 58 3.78 -2.52 10.02
CA GLY A 58 4.19 -1.50 10.99
C GLY A 58 3.12 -0.45 11.16
N GLY A 59 3.46 0.65 11.83
CA GLY A 59 2.48 1.64 12.20
C GLY A 59 2.05 2.61 11.11
N LEU A 60 2.77 2.65 9.99
CA LEU A 60 2.38 3.57 8.92
C LEU A 60 1.37 2.90 8.00
N ALA A 61 0.33 3.65 7.66
CA ALA A 61 -0.66 3.16 6.72
C ALA A 61 -0.18 3.35 5.29
N LEU A 62 -0.65 2.50 4.38
CA LEU A 62 -0.41 2.68 2.96
C LEU A 62 -1.49 3.59 2.40
N ILE A 63 -1.09 4.57 1.62
CA ILE A 63 -2.00 5.56 1.05
C ILE A 63 -2.10 5.30 -0.45
N PRO A 64 -3.24 4.77 -0.92
CA PRO A 64 -3.41 4.50 -2.33
C PRO A 64 -3.21 5.76 -3.14
N GLY A 65 -2.48 5.64 -4.23
CA GLY A 65 -2.20 6.80 -5.08
C GLY A 65 -0.91 7.52 -4.71
N THR A 66 -0.45 7.35 -3.48
CA THR A 66 0.79 7.97 -3.02
C THR A 66 1.88 6.93 -2.84
N ASP A 67 1.53 5.82 -2.21
CA ASP A 67 2.48 4.75 -1.95
C ASP A 67 2.34 3.67 -3.01
N GLU A 68 3.45 3.02 -3.31
CA GLU A 68 3.45 1.94 -4.29
C GLU A 68 3.52 0.61 -3.58
N PHE A 69 2.55 -0.23 -3.81
CA PHE A 69 2.48 -1.55 -3.18
C PHE A 69 1.70 -2.48 -4.08
N ARG A 70 1.83 -3.77 -3.83
CA ARG A 70 1.08 -4.74 -4.63
C ARG A 70 0.70 -5.94 -3.78
N LYS A 71 -0.38 -6.57 -4.18
CA LYS A 71 -0.84 -7.79 -3.54
C LYS A 71 -0.03 -8.98 -4.07
N ILE A 72 0.41 -9.82 -3.19
CA ILE A 72 1.20 -10.99 -3.57
C ILE A 72 0.57 -12.28 -3.08
#